data_94f8518a359117aa67de20b898a503e1
#
_entry.id   94f8518a359117aa67de20b898a503e1
#
_cell.length_a   1.000
_cell.length_b   1.000
_cell.length_c   1.000
_cell.angle_alpha   90.00
_cell.angle_beta   90.00
_cell.angle_gamma   90.00
#
_symmetry.space_group_name_H-M   'P 1'
#
loop_
_entity.id
_entity.type
_entity.pdbx_description
1 polymer ?
#
loop_
_entity_poly.entity_id
_entity_poly.type
_entity_poly.pdbx_seq_one_letter_code
_entity_poly.pdbx_strand_id
1 'polypeptide(L)'
;MTAFVVVLTTGILALAGLTLDGGLALAAKVKANDDAESAARAGAQAIDLMAYRATGTLRLVPAQAVADAQRYLATVGAFGTVTVSGDTVTVTITATHGTQLLGLVGISSLTVHGTGSAHPQRGVVAIEP
;
A
#
# COMPACT_ATOMS: atom_id res chain seq x y z
N MET A 1 36.28 32.84 -1.88
CA MET A 1 36.11 31.84 -2.95
C MET A 1 35.86 30.43 -2.39
N THR A 2 36.74 29.95 -1.49
CA THR A 2 36.60 28.60 -0.91
C THR A 2 35.30 28.41 -0.11
N ALA A 3 34.88 29.39 0.68
CA ALA A 3 33.65 29.32 1.45
C ALA A 3 32.42 29.23 0.55
N PHE A 4 32.41 29.97 -0.55
CA PHE A 4 31.32 29.90 -1.54
C PHE A 4 31.24 28.52 -2.20
N VAL A 5 32.37 27.95 -2.60
CA VAL A 5 32.45 26.62 -3.20
C VAL A 5 31.96 25.56 -2.22
N VAL A 6 32.34 25.63 -0.95
CA VAL A 6 31.91 24.68 0.08
C VAL A 6 30.42 24.76 0.30
N VAL A 7 29.85 25.96 0.42
CA VAL A 7 28.40 26.14 0.61
C VAL A 7 27.64 25.64 -0.61
N LEU A 8 28.09 25.97 -1.81
CA LEU A 8 27.46 25.54 -3.05
C LEU A 8 27.47 24.00 -3.18
N THR A 9 28.63 23.38 -2.94
CA THR A 9 28.79 21.94 -3.01
C THR A 9 27.90 21.23 -1.99
N THR A 10 27.87 21.75 -0.75
CA THR A 10 27.01 21.19 0.30
C THR A 10 25.53 21.30 -0.07
N GLY A 11 25.12 22.44 -0.63
CA GLY A 11 23.74 22.64 -1.10
C GLY A 11 23.34 21.66 -2.20
N ILE A 12 24.23 21.43 -3.16
CA ILE A 12 23.98 20.48 -4.25
C ILE A 12 23.88 19.06 -3.71
N LEU A 13 24.76 18.67 -2.79
CA LEU A 13 24.72 17.35 -2.18
C LEU A 13 23.46 17.15 -1.34
N ALA A 14 23.02 18.18 -0.63
CA ALA A 14 21.77 18.10 0.14
C ALA A 14 20.56 17.94 -0.77
N LEU A 15 20.49 18.66 -1.88
CA LEU A 15 19.42 18.50 -2.86
C LEU A 15 19.45 17.13 -3.52
N ALA A 16 20.63 16.63 -3.86
CA ALA A 16 20.77 15.27 -4.43
C ALA A 16 20.30 14.22 -3.43
N GLY A 17 20.63 14.37 -2.15
CA GLY A 17 20.15 13.47 -1.10
C GLY A 17 18.65 13.49 -0.96
N LEU A 18 18.05 14.66 -0.97
CA LEU A 18 16.61 14.82 -0.86
C LEU A 18 15.88 14.18 -2.05
N THR A 19 16.38 14.36 -3.27
CA THR A 19 15.76 13.77 -4.46
C THR A 19 15.91 12.25 -4.48
N LEU A 20 17.05 11.72 -4.05
CA LEU A 20 17.26 10.26 -3.99
C LEU A 20 16.35 9.63 -2.95
N ASP A 21 16.42 10.09 -1.71
CA ASP A 21 15.63 9.52 -0.62
C ASP A 21 14.12 9.76 -0.82
N GLY A 22 13.74 10.94 -1.33
CA GLY A 22 12.36 11.24 -1.67
C GLY A 22 11.82 10.36 -2.78
N GLY A 23 12.62 10.10 -3.80
CA GLY A 23 12.25 9.19 -4.90
C GLY A 23 12.08 7.76 -4.42
N LEU A 24 12.97 7.27 -3.56
CA LEU A 24 12.87 5.94 -2.98
C LEU A 24 11.65 5.81 -2.06
N ALA A 25 11.36 6.85 -1.27
CA ALA A 25 10.17 6.87 -0.42
C ALA A 25 8.89 6.87 -1.25
N LEU A 26 8.85 7.61 -2.36
CA LEU A 26 7.70 7.61 -3.27
C LEU A 26 7.51 6.23 -3.91
N ALA A 27 8.58 5.58 -4.34
CA ALA A 27 8.53 4.23 -4.88
C ALA A 27 7.99 3.24 -3.84
N ALA A 28 8.41 3.37 -2.58
CA ALA A 28 7.92 2.56 -1.48
C ALA A 28 6.42 2.80 -1.23
N LYS A 29 5.96 4.04 -1.35
CA LYS A 29 4.54 4.38 -1.22
C LYS A 29 3.69 3.77 -2.34
N VAL A 30 4.15 3.85 -3.58
CA VAL A 30 3.47 3.23 -4.72
C VAL A 30 3.37 1.73 -4.51
N LYS A 31 4.46 1.08 -4.11
CA LYS A 31 4.46 -0.34 -3.82
C LYS A 31 3.48 -0.69 -2.68
N ALA A 32 3.47 0.09 -1.61
CA ALA A 32 2.54 -0.12 -0.50
C ALA A 32 1.08 0.00 -0.94
N ASN A 33 0.75 0.97 -1.79
CA ASN A 33 -0.60 1.11 -2.36
C ASN A 33 -0.95 -0.10 -3.23
N ASP A 34 -0.05 -0.54 -4.10
CA ASP A 34 -0.29 -1.69 -4.98
C ASP A 34 -0.48 -2.98 -4.19
N ASP A 35 0.35 -3.20 -3.18
CA ASP A 35 0.24 -4.37 -2.31
C ASP A 35 -1.06 -4.32 -1.49
N ALA A 36 -1.45 -3.15 -1.00
CA ALA A 36 -2.70 -2.97 -0.25
C ALA A 36 -3.92 -3.25 -1.14
N GLU A 37 -3.92 -2.76 -2.37
CA GLU A 37 -5.00 -3.00 -3.32
C GLU A 37 -5.10 -4.48 -3.69
N SER A 38 -3.96 -5.13 -3.93
CA SER A 38 -3.92 -6.56 -4.24
C SER A 38 -4.40 -7.41 -3.08
N ALA A 39 -4.01 -7.05 -1.85
CA ALA A 39 -4.49 -7.72 -0.64
C ALA A 39 -5.99 -7.54 -0.46
N ALA A 40 -6.51 -6.33 -0.70
CA ALA A 40 -7.93 -6.06 -0.63
C ALA A 40 -8.71 -6.88 -1.67
N ARG A 41 -8.19 -7.01 -2.88
CA ARG A 41 -8.79 -7.86 -3.92
C ARG A 41 -8.80 -9.34 -3.50
N ALA A 42 -7.71 -9.81 -2.90
CA ALA A 42 -7.65 -11.18 -2.39
C ALA A 42 -8.74 -11.43 -1.33
N GLY A 43 -8.92 -10.47 -0.42
CA GLY A 43 -9.97 -10.54 0.59
C GLY A 43 -11.37 -10.46 -0.01
N ALA A 44 -11.56 -9.64 -1.04
CA ALA A 44 -12.85 -9.47 -1.70
C ALA A 44 -13.32 -10.72 -2.47
N GLN A 45 -12.45 -11.70 -2.66
CA GLN A 45 -12.84 -12.98 -3.26
C GLN A 45 -13.51 -13.92 -2.27
N ALA A 46 -13.53 -13.61 -0.98
CA ALA A 46 -14.12 -14.42 0.05
C ALA A 46 -15.63 -14.23 0.11
N ILE A 47 -16.34 -14.67 -0.92
CA ILE A 47 -17.80 -14.54 -1.04
C ILE A 47 -18.51 -15.75 -0.47
N ASP A 48 -19.71 -15.52 0.04
CA ASP A 48 -20.60 -16.59 0.49
C ASP A 48 -21.29 -17.25 -0.73
N LEU A 49 -20.69 -18.34 -1.19
CA LEU A 49 -21.20 -19.07 -2.36
C LEU A 49 -22.58 -19.68 -2.13
N MET A 50 -22.89 -20.08 -0.90
CA MET A 50 -24.20 -20.67 -0.60
C MET A 50 -25.28 -19.60 -0.70
N ALA A 51 -25.07 -18.42 -0.15
CA ALA A 51 -25.99 -17.31 -0.27
C ALA A 51 -26.14 -16.87 -1.73
N TYR A 52 -25.04 -16.82 -2.47
CA TYR A 52 -25.05 -16.45 -3.88
C TYR A 52 -25.87 -17.43 -4.73
N ARG A 53 -25.68 -18.73 -4.50
CA ARG A 53 -26.43 -19.77 -5.24
C ARG A 53 -27.90 -19.79 -4.88
N ALA A 54 -28.23 -19.50 -3.61
CA ALA A 54 -29.62 -19.54 -3.14
C ALA A 54 -30.41 -18.31 -3.56
N THR A 55 -29.84 -17.12 -3.47
CA THR A 55 -30.59 -15.87 -3.67
C THR A 55 -29.97 -14.93 -4.70
N GLY A 56 -28.81 -15.26 -5.26
CA GLY A 56 -28.06 -14.38 -6.16
C GLY A 56 -27.41 -13.20 -5.46
N THR A 57 -27.41 -13.17 -4.14
CA THR A 57 -26.82 -12.09 -3.36
C THR A 57 -25.32 -12.29 -3.21
N LEU A 58 -24.55 -11.29 -3.63
CA LEU A 58 -23.11 -11.29 -3.51
C LEU A 58 -22.75 -10.71 -2.13
N ARG A 59 -22.24 -11.57 -1.25
CA ARG A 59 -21.92 -11.20 0.13
C ARG A 59 -20.54 -11.70 0.52
N LEU A 60 -19.76 -10.84 1.16
CA LEU A 60 -18.47 -11.23 1.74
C LEU A 60 -18.66 -12.03 3.02
N VAL A 61 -17.73 -12.96 3.25
CA VAL A 61 -17.55 -13.60 4.55
C VAL A 61 -16.42 -12.82 5.27
N PRO A 62 -16.75 -11.95 6.25
CA PRO A 62 -15.74 -11.03 6.80
C PRO A 62 -14.50 -11.70 7.38
N ALA A 63 -14.69 -12.78 8.14
CA ALA A 63 -13.57 -13.50 8.74
C ALA A 63 -12.63 -14.09 7.68
N GLN A 64 -13.20 -14.66 6.62
CA GLN A 64 -12.43 -15.23 5.51
C GLN A 64 -11.75 -14.13 4.71
N ALA A 65 -12.42 -13.00 4.49
CA ALA A 65 -11.86 -11.86 3.79
C ALA A 65 -10.62 -11.32 4.50
N VAL A 66 -10.69 -11.16 5.81
CA VAL A 66 -9.55 -10.74 6.62
C VAL A 66 -8.41 -11.76 6.53
N ALA A 67 -8.72 -13.04 6.66
CA ALA A 67 -7.72 -14.10 6.60
C ALA A 67 -7.01 -14.15 5.24
N ASP A 68 -7.75 -14.02 4.15
CA ASP A 68 -7.20 -14.06 2.79
C ASP A 68 -6.33 -12.83 2.52
N ALA A 69 -6.78 -11.65 2.93
CA ALA A 69 -5.99 -10.43 2.78
C ALA A 69 -4.71 -10.49 3.61
N GLN A 70 -4.78 -10.96 4.85
CA GLN A 70 -3.60 -11.13 5.72
C GLN A 70 -2.63 -12.16 5.14
N ARG A 71 -3.13 -13.23 4.57
CA ARG A 71 -2.29 -14.23 3.91
C ARG A 71 -1.53 -13.63 2.73
N TYR A 72 -2.20 -12.79 1.95
CA TYR A 72 -1.53 -12.08 0.85
C TYR A 72 -0.43 -11.15 1.37
N LEU A 73 -0.72 -10.36 2.42
CA LEU A 73 0.28 -9.49 3.03
C LEU A 73 1.50 -10.26 3.51
N ALA A 74 1.30 -11.43 4.12
CA ALA A 74 2.39 -12.28 4.56
C ALA A 74 3.22 -12.77 3.36
N THR A 75 2.59 -13.09 2.25
CA THR A 75 3.26 -13.54 1.02
C THR A 75 4.21 -12.47 0.46
N VAL A 76 3.81 -11.21 0.49
CA VAL A 76 4.64 -10.10 -0.01
C VAL A 76 5.53 -9.48 1.07
N GLY A 77 5.48 -10.00 2.30
CA GLY A 77 6.29 -9.51 3.41
C GLY A 77 5.88 -8.12 3.91
N ALA A 78 4.61 -7.76 3.75
CA ALA A 78 4.10 -6.48 4.17
C ALA A 78 3.38 -6.57 5.51
N PHE A 79 3.42 -5.47 6.26
CA PHE A 79 2.69 -5.33 7.52
C PHE A 79 1.55 -4.33 7.34
N GLY A 80 0.36 -4.73 7.75
CA GLY A 80 -0.79 -3.87 7.60
C GLY A 80 -2.00 -4.35 8.37
N THR A 81 -3.04 -3.53 8.32
CA THR A 81 -4.33 -3.81 8.93
C THR A 81 -5.37 -4.03 7.84
N VAL A 82 -6.29 -4.95 8.10
CA VAL A 82 -7.40 -5.26 7.21
C VAL A 82 -8.70 -4.97 7.94
N THR A 83 -9.56 -4.19 7.32
CA THR A 83 -10.90 -3.91 7.84
C THR A 83 -11.93 -4.28 6.79
N VAL A 84 -13.06 -4.82 7.24
CA VAL A 84 -14.19 -5.14 6.37
C VAL A 84 -15.40 -4.35 6.85
N SER A 85 -15.99 -3.58 5.94
CA SER A 85 -17.19 -2.81 6.21
C SER A 85 -18.22 -3.11 5.13
N GLY A 86 -19.29 -3.79 5.51
CA GLY A 86 -20.27 -4.27 4.53
C GLY A 86 -19.65 -5.27 3.57
N ASP A 87 -19.56 -4.92 2.31
CA ASP A 87 -18.94 -5.72 1.25
C ASP A 87 -17.60 -5.16 0.78
N THR A 88 -17.04 -4.16 1.49
CA THR A 88 -15.78 -3.53 1.12
C THR A 88 -14.66 -3.97 2.05
N VAL A 89 -13.57 -4.46 1.47
CA VAL A 89 -12.34 -4.79 2.18
C VAL A 89 -11.36 -3.63 2.00
N THR A 90 -10.88 -3.09 3.10
CA THR A 90 -9.88 -2.01 3.08
C THR A 90 -8.62 -2.50 3.77
N VAL A 91 -7.49 -2.33 3.11
CA VAL A 91 -6.16 -2.71 3.61
C VAL A 91 -5.31 -1.46 3.71
N THR A 92 -4.68 -1.28 4.86
CA THR A 92 -3.71 -0.21 5.07
C THR A 92 -2.37 -0.84 5.42
N ILE A 93 -1.34 -0.51 4.65
CA ILE A 93 0.03 -1.00 4.85
C ILE A 93 0.87 0.13 5.40
N THR A 94 1.71 -0.19 6.39
CA THR A 94 2.74 0.71 6.91
C THR A 94 4.09 0.13 6.54
N ALA A 95 4.91 0.90 5.82
CA ALA A 95 6.25 0.51 5.43
C ALA A 95 7.26 1.55 5.89
N THR A 96 8.38 1.09 6.40
CA THR A 96 9.49 1.96 6.80
C THR A 96 10.63 1.78 5.82
N HIS A 97 11.08 2.89 5.25
CA HIS A 97 12.18 2.91 4.29
C HIS A 97 13.40 3.58 4.93
N GLY A 98 14.52 2.87 4.95
CA GLY A 98 15.78 3.42 5.42
C GLY A 98 16.32 4.47 4.44
N THR A 99 16.72 5.62 4.95
CA THR A 99 17.29 6.68 4.12
C THR A 99 18.71 6.35 3.72
N GLN A 100 19.13 6.84 2.55
CA GLN A 100 20.48 6.66 2.04
C GLN A 100 21.36 7.86 2.42
N LEU A 101 20.94 9.06 2.08
CA LEU A 101 21.72 10.27 2.29
C LEU A 101 21.18 11.15 3.42
N LEU A 102 19.87 11.15 3.68
CA LEU A 102 19.29 11.94 4.76
C LEU A 102 19.71 11.44 6.14
N GLY A 103 20.19 10.20 6.25
CA GLY A 103 20.79 9.69 7.47
C GLY A 103 21.98 10.48 7.96
N LEU A 104 22.69 11.14 7.05
CA LEU A 104 23.83 11.99 7.38
C LEU A 104 23.42 13.26 8.14
N VAL A 105 22.17 13.68 8.00
CA VAL A 105 21.62 14.85 8.71
C VAL A 105 20.64 14.45 9.85
N GLY A 106 20.63 13.19 10.24
CA GLY A 106 19.86 12.71 11.37
C GLY A 106 18.50 12.09 11.04
N ILE A 107 18.11 12.04 9.77
CA ILE A 107 16.87 11.40 9.34
C ILE A 107 17.22 9.99 8.86
N SER A 108 17.02 8.99 9.73
CA SER A 108 17.47 7.62 9.48
C SER A 108 16.44 6.78 8.72
N SER A 109 15.15 7.13 8.78
CA SER A 109 14.10 6.38 8.10
C SER A 109 12.91 7.26 7.75
N LEU A 110 12.17 6.84 6.74
CA LEU A 110 10.90 7.45 6.34
C LEU A 110 9.81 6.39 6.40
N THR A 111 8.68 6.74 7.01
CA THR A 111 7.53 5.85 7.08
C THR A 111 6.53 6.24 6.02
N VAL A 112 6.08 5.26 5.23
CA VAL A 112 5.07 5.46 4.20
C VAL A 112 3.85 4.58 4.47
N HIS A 113 2.68 5.06 4.10
CA HIS A 113 1.43 4.33 4.22
C HIS A 113 0.82 4.11 2.85
N GLY A 114 0.33 2.91 2.62
CA GLY A 114 -0.41 2.56 1.43
C GLY A 114 -1.81 2.07 1.80
N THR A 115 -2.79 2.44 1.02
CA THR A 115 -4.18 2.04 1.25
C THR A 115 -4.80 1.52 -0.04
N GLY A 116 -5.54 0.43 0.07
CA GLY A 116 -6.29 -0.14 -1.04
C GLY A 116 -7.63 -0.67 -0.57
N SER A 117 -8.63 -0.62 -1.43
CA SER A 117 -9.97 -1.13 -1.15
C SER A 117 -10.48 -1.92 -2.32
N ALA A 118 -11.28 -2.94 -2.03
CA ALA A 118 -11.94 -3.75 -3.05
C ALA A 118 -13.26 -4.28 -2.53
N HIS A 119 -14.15 -4.57 -3.45
CA HIS A 119 -15.44 -5.19 -3.15
C HIS A 119 -15.75 -6.25 -4.20
N PRO A 120 -16.54 -7.29 -3.86
CA PRO A 120 -16.91 -8.32 -4.83
C PRO A 120 -17.74 -7.73 -5.95
N GLN A 121 -17.52 -8.21 -7.18
CA GLN A 121 -18.28 -7.80 -8.34
C GLN A 121 -18.78 -9.03 -9.10
N ARG A 122 -19.96 -8.90 -9.66
CA ARG A 122 -20.51 -9.89 -10.57
C ARG A 122 -20.00 -9.62 -11.96
N GLY A 123 -18.92 -10.13 -12.38
CA GLY A 123 -18.45 -9.95 -13.74
C GLY A 123 -18.75 -8.58 -14.36
N VAL A 124 -18.57 -8.45 -15.65
CA VAL A 124 -18.91 -7.20 -16.36
C VAL A 124 -20.36 -7.30 -16.85
N VAL A 125 -21.29 -6.72 -16.10
CA VAL A 125 -22.73 -6.75 -16.45
C VAL A 125 -23.20 -5.49 -17.13
N ALA A 126 -22.40 -4.41 -17.09
CA ALA A 126 -22.72 -3.16 -17.77
C ALA A 126 -21.43 -2.46 -18.16
N ILE A 127 -21.47 -1.76 -19.28
CA ILE A 127 -20.40 -0.85 -19.67
C ILE A 127 -20.64 0.41 -18.86
N GLU A 128 -19.71 0.77 -18.03
CA GLU A 128 -19.77 2.03 -17.33
C GLU A 128 -19.46 3.18 -18.29
N PRO A 129 -20.26 4.24 -18.27
CA PRO A 129 -20.03 5.39 -19.13
C PRO A 129 -18.80 6.17 -18.75
#